data_91b42c15247c304b2ef1b7dab554b8dd
#
_entry.id   91b42c15247c304b2ef1b7dab554b8dd
#
_cell.length_a   1.000
_cell.length_b   1.000
_cell.length_c   1.000
_cell.angle_alpha   90.00
_cell.angle_beta   90.00
_cell.angle_gamma   90.00
#
_symmetry.space_group_name_H-M   'P 1'
#
loop_
_entity.id
_entity.type
_entity.pdbx_description
1 polymer ?
#
loop_
_entity_poly.entity_id
_entity_poly.type
_entity_poly.pdbx_seq_one_letter_code
_entity_poly.pdbx_strand_id
1 'polypeptide(L)'
;YVSRAQSVGVLLGADIVEVRVPLAIRQVGFLDIPLGGRGELVGGAAPDVDISGFFGGAEHKWKGKMVRTEATIDPNSNTVQAIVRVVQPRGESAEGNDGYETMPLPVGLYVKAEITGRAVDDVIALPRSVVRNNNQVLVVDAENKMFYRDVEIFRLEERRVLISSGILPGERIC
;
A
#
# COMPACT_ATOMS: atom_id res chain seq x y z
N TYR A 1 32.35 -35.23 10.76
CA TYR A 1 31.75 -35.62 12.04
C TYR A 1 30.82 -34.50 12.51
N VAL A 2 29.56 -34.83 12.81
CA VAL A 2 28.57 -33.91 13.33
C VAL A 2 28.32 -34.29 14.79
N SER A 3 28.41 -33.32 15.71
CA SER A 3 28.13 -33.52 17.12
C SER A 3 26.62 -33.62 17.38
N ARG A 4 26.24 -34.32 18.48
CA ARG A 4 24.83 -34.33 18.92
C ARG A 4 24.34 -32.90 19.15
N ALA A 5 23.14 -32.58 18.65
CA ALA A 5 22.49 -31.26 18.70
C ALA A 5 23.19 -30.16 17.88
N GLN A 6 24.08 -30.49 16.97
CA GLN A 6 24.63 -29.51 16.03
C GLN A 6 23.61 -29.31 14.90
N SER A 7 23.25 -28.03 14.65
CA SER A 7 22.40 -27.66 13.49
C SER A 7 23.20 -27.89 12.22
N VAL A 8 22.69 -28.72 11.32
CA VAL A 8 23.34 -29.07 10.04
C VAL A 8 22.80 -28.30 8.85
N GLY A 9 21.70 -27.56 9.06
CA GLY A 9 21.07 -26.74 8.01
C GLY A 9 19.73 -26.19 8.44
N VAL A 10 19.23 -25.27 7.65
CA VAL A 10 17.89 -24.68 7.78
C VAL A 10 17.13 -24.97 6.49
N LEU A 11 15.96 -25.60 6.60
CA LEU A 11 15.04 -25.80 5.49
C LEU A 11 14.10 -24.61 5.41
N LEU A 12 14.11 -23.91 4.27
CA LEU A 12 13.18 -22.84 3.96
C LEU A 12 12.15 -23.37 2.96
N GLY A 13 10.85 -23.08 3.23
CA GLY A 13 9.81 -23.34 2.25
C GLY A 13 10.03 -22.47 1.01
N ALA A 14 10.08 -23.09 -0.17
CA ALA A 14 10.38 -22.38 -1.42
C ALA A 14 9.13 -21.87 -2.16
N ASP A 15 7.94 -22.30 -1.75
CA ASP A 15 6.72 -22.08 -2.50
C ASP A 15 6.01 -20.77 -2.16
N ILE A 16 6.18 -20.28 -0.94
CA ILE A 16 5.49 -19.11 -0.41
C ILE A 16 6.47 -18.28 0.41
N VAL A 17 6.49 -17.00 0.17
CA VAL A 17 7.20 -16.01 0.99
C VAL A 17 6.18 -15.08 1.64
N GLU A 18 6.31 -14.84 2.94
CA GLU A 18 5.55 -13.83 3.65
C GLU A 18 6.41 -12.57 3.86
N VAL A 19 5.87 -11.44 3.41
CA VAL A 19 6.46 -10.11 3.57
C VAL A 19 5.71 -9.39 4.68
N ARG A 20 6.45 -8.87 5.67
CA ARG A 20 5.90 -8.02 6.73
C ARG A 20 5.95 -6.56 6.30
N VAL A 21 4.79 -5.93 6.22
CA VAL A 21 4.63 -4.56 5.77
C VAL A 21 4.10 -3.71 6.93
N PRO A 22 4.86 -2.77 7.48
CA PRO A 22 4.38 -1.87 8.51
C PRO A 22 3.41 -0.85 7.89
N LEU A 23 2.17 -0.86 8.37
CA LEU A 23 1.12 0.08 7.98
C LEU A 23 0.89 1.09 9.09
N ALA A 24 0.98 2.37 8.79
CA ALA A 24 0.55 3.40 9.73
C ALA A 24 -0.97 3.26 9.99
N ILE A 25 -1.39 3.41 11.26
CA ILE A 25 -2.80 3.24 11.66
C ILE A 25 -3.74 4.08 10.78
N ARG A 26 -3.35 5.31 10.44
CA ARG A 26 -4.12 6.18 9.55
C ARG A 26 -4.33 5.60 8.14
N GLN A 27 -3.45 4.72 7.67
CA GLN A 27 -3.57 4.07 6.35
C GLN A 27 -4.51 2.88 6.36
N VAL A 28 -4.65 2.23 7.51
CA VAL A 28 -5.52 1.06 7.67
C VAL A 28 -6.99 1.41 7.39
N GLY A 29 -7.43 2.62 7.71
CA GLY A 29 -8.78 3.10 7.41
C GLY A 29 -9.14 3.16 5.93
N PHE A 30 -8.14 3.12 5.02
CA PHE A 30 -8.34 3.05 3.57
C PHE A 30 -8.39 1.62 3.02
N LEU A 31 -8.13 0.64 3.88
CA LEU A 31 -8.22 -0.78 3.55
C LEU A 31 -9.50 -1.35 4.17
N ASP A 32 -10.21 -2.14 3.39
CA ASP A 32 -11.41 -2.84 3.88
C ASP A 32 -11.00 -4.15 4.54
N ILE A 33 -10.31 -4.04 5.67
CA ILE A 33 -9.77 -5.18 6.39
C ILE A 33 -10.20 -5.17 7.85
N PRO A 34 -10.59 -6.32 8.41
CA PRO A 34 -10.86 -6.41 9.83
C PRO A 34 -9.58 -6.29 10.65
N LEU A 35 -9.51 -5.29 11.54
CA LEU A 35 -8.43 -5.18 12.50
C LEU A 35 -8.61 -6.21 13.61
N GLY A 36 -7.56 -7.00 13.87
CA GLY A 36 -7.54 -7.94 14.99
C GLY A 36 -8.33 -9.23 14.78
N GLY A 37 -8.71 -9.54 13.55
CA GLY A 37 -9.31 -10.85 13.23
C GLY A 37 -8.28 -11.97 13.43
N ARG A 38 -8.64 -13.00 14.21
CA ARG A 38 -7.88 -14.24 14.29
C ARG A 38 -8.21 -15.09 13.08
N GLY A 39 -7.45 -14.94 12.00
CA GLY A 39 -7.65 -15.73 10.80
C GLY A 39 -7.07 -15.05 9.57
N GLU A 40 -6.92 -15.83 8.52
CA GLU A 40 -6.51 -15.32 7.22
C GLU A 40 -7.71 -14.63 6.53
N LEU A 41 -7.43 -13.54 5.83
CA LEU A 41 -8.39 -12.91 4.92
C LEU A 41 -8.60 -13.86 3.73
N VAL A 42 -9.85 -14.25 3.48
CA VAL A 42 -10.18 -15.23 2.44
C VAL A 42 -11.06 -14.58 1.38
N GLY A 43 -10.79 -14.91 0.13
CA GLY A 43 -11.60 -14.47 -1.01
C GLY A 43 -11.42 -12.98 -1.35
N GLY A 44 -12.51 -12.31 -1.72
CA GLY A 44 -12.49 -10.91 -2.18
C GLY A 44 -12.14 -9.86 -1.11
N ALA A 45 -12.02 -10.26 0.14
CA ALA A 45 -11.60 -9.37 1.24
C ALA A 45 -10.07 -9.24 1.36
N ALA A 46 -9.29 -10.03 0.62
CA ALA A 46 -7.83 -9.99 0.64
C ALA A 46 -7.30 -8.97 -0.39
N PRO A 47 -6.80 -7.80 0.01
CA PRO A 47 -6.27 -6.81 -0.91
C PRO A 47 -5.11 -7.36 -1.74
N ASP A 48 -5.09 -7.01 -3.02
CA ASP A 48 -3.93 -7.27 -3.88
C ASP A 48 -2.79 -6.31 -3.53
N VAL A 49 -1.58 -6.81 -3.63
CA VAL A 49 -0.36 -6.07 -3.28
C VAL A 49 0.66 -6.21 -4.38
N ASP A 50 1.08 -5.08 -4.93
CA ASP A 50 2.21 -5.02 -5.84
C ASP A 50 3.48 -4.80 -5.03
N ILE A 51 4.42 -5.71 -5.20
CA ILE A 51 5.71 -5.68 -4.51
C ILE A 51 6.79 -5.36 -5.51
N SER A 52 7.63 -4.39 -5.22
CA SER A 52 8.81 -4.08 -6.02
C SER A 52 10.07 -4.06 -5.17
N GLY A 53 11.18 -4.48 -5.76
CA GLY A 53 12.48 -4.49 -5.10
C GLY A 53 13.62 -4.38 -6.10
N PHE A 54 14.74 -3.85 -5.64
CA PHE A 54 15.92 -3.68 -6.47
C PHE A 54 16.93 -4.79 -6.16
N PHE A 55 17.23 -5.61 -7.17
CA PHE A 55 18.14 -6.73 -7.04
C PHE A 55 18.94 -6.95 -8.33
N GLY A 56 20.22 -7.28 -8.23
CA GLY A 56 21.07 -7.55 -9.40
C GLY A 56 21.23 -6.38 -10.38
N GLY A 57 20.96 -5.14 -9.94
CA GLY A 57 21.07 -3.94 -10.79
C GLY A 57 19.79 -3.57 -11.54
N ALA A 58 18.68 -4.26 -11.29
CA ALA A 58 17.36 -3.99 -11.89
C ALA A 58 16.25 -3.94 -10.84
N GLU A 59 15.15 -3.27 -11.17
CA GLU A 59 13.92 -3.32 -10.40
C GLU A 59 13.09 -4.53 -10.85
N HIS A 60 12.65 -5.31 -9.89
CA HIS A 60 11.82 -6.49 -10.08
C HIS A 60 10.47 -6.32 -9.40
N LYS A 61 9.43 -6.96 -9.93
CA LYS A 61 8.06 -6.85 -9.44
C LYS A 61 7.43 -8.21 -9.21
N TRP A 62 6.71 -8.33 -8.11
CA TRP A 62 5.97 -9.54 -7.73
C TRP A 62 4.56 -9.19 -7.31
N LYS A 63 3.62 -10.09 -7.54
CA LYS A 63 2.25 -10.00 -7.01
C LYS A 63 2.13 -10.76 -5.70
N GLY A 64 1.48 -10.13 -4.74
CA GLY A 64 1.12 -10.75 -3.47
C GLY A 64 -0.31 -10.46 -3.09
N LYS A 65 -0.77 -11.13 -2.05
CA LYS A 65 -2.05 -10.86 -1.40
C LYS A 65 -1.84 -10.63 0.09
N MET A 66 -2.51 -9.64 0.63
CA MET A 66 -2.53 -9.42 2.06
C MET A 66 -3.39 -10.49 2.72
N VAL A 67 -2.78 -11.30 3.58
CA VAL A 67 -3.48 -12.45 4.17
C VAL A 67 -3.97 -12.21 5.60
N ARG A 68 -3.31 -11.35 6.35
CA ARG A 68 -3.73 -10.99 7.72
C ARG A 68 -3.02 -9.72 8.20
N THR A 69 -3.52 -9.18 9.30
CA THR A 69 -2.81 -8.19 10.12
C THR A 69 -2.41 -8.83 11.45
N GLU A 70 -1.28 -8.45 11.99
CA GLU A 70 -0.97 -8.76 13.38
C GLU A 70 -1.82 -7.88 14.31
N ALA A 71 -2.36 -8.46 15.38
CA ALA A 71 -3.28 -7.75 16.29
C ALA A 71 -2.57 -6.70 17.18
N THR A 72 -1.24 -6.67 17.14
CA THR A 72 -0.45 -5.78 17.99
C THR A 72 -0.04 -4.53 17.21
N ILE A 73 -0.35 -3.38 17.79
CA ILE A 73 0.14 -2.08 17.33
C ILE A 73 1.48 -1.82 18.01
N ASP A 74 2.49 -1.48 17.22
CA ASP A 74 3.77 -0.99 17.75
C ASP A 74 3.58 0.45 18.25
N PRO A 75 3.72 0.70 19.58
CA PRO A 75 3.46 2.02 20.14
C PRO A 75 4.51 3.07 19.76
N ASN A 76 5.72 2.66 19.38
CA ASN A 76 6.79 3.59 19.03
C ASN A 76 6.62 4.11 17.60
N SER A 77 6.26 3.22 16.66
CA SER A 77 6.08 3.57 15.24
C SER A 77 4.63 3.89 14.89
N ASN A 78 3.68 3.59 15.78
CA ASN A 78 2.23 3.71 15.54
C ASN A 78 1.79 2.96 14.26
N THR A 79 2.35 1.75 14.09
CA THR A 79 2.08 0.89 12.93
C THR A 79 1.50 -0.45 13.36
N VAL A 80 0.75 -1.05 12.46
CA VAL A 80 0.32 -2.46 12.53
C VAL A 80 1.04 -3.23 11.43
N GLN A 81 1.41 -4.47 11.69
CA GLN A 81 2.07 -5.30 10.68
C GLN A 81 1.02 -5.99 9.80
N ALA A 82 1.06 -5.72 8.51
CA ALA A 82 0.35 -6.47 7.51
C ALA A 82 1.25 -7.60 7.00
N ILE A 83 0.68 -8.78 6.85
CA ILE A 83 1.37 -9.95 6.29
C ILE A 83 0.88 -10.15 4.86
N VAL A 84 1.80 -10.02 3.93
CA VAL A 84 1.56 -10.20 2.51
C VAL A 84 2.20 -11.52 2.07
N ARG A 85 1.40 -12.35 1.45
CA ARG A 85 1.84 -13.65 0.92
C ARG A 85 2.13 -13.52 -0.57
N VAL A 86 3.32 -13.92 -0.97
CA VAL A 86 3.77 -14.03 -2.35
C VAL A 86 3.91 -15.51 -2.68
N VAL A 87 3.18 -15.98 -3.67
CA VAL A 87 3.34 -17.35 -4.18
C VAL A 87 4.52 -17.34 -5.15
N GLN A 88 5.51 -18.15 -4.88
CA GLN A 88 6.70 -18.22 -5.70
C GLN A 88 6.42 -18.99 -7.01
N PRO A 89 6.94 -18.53 -8.15
CA PRO A 89 6.82 -19.28 -9.40
C PRO A 89 7.59 -20.59 -9.30
N ARG A 90 6.95 -21.68 -9.74
CA ARG A 90 7.61 -23.01 -9.82
C ARG A 90 7.97 -23.31 -11.27
N GLY A 91 9.27 -23.41 -11.54
CA GLY A 91 9.79 -23.92 -12.82
C GLY A 91 9.74 -22.92 -13.99
N GLU A 92 10.09 -23.41 -15.17
CA GLU A 92 10.28 -22.63 -16.41
C GLU A 92 8.94 -22.12 -17.05
N SER A 93 7.81 -22.37 -16.44
CA SER A 93 6.48 -22.08 -17.02
C SER A 93 5.93 -20.70 -16.68
N ALA A 94 6.72 -19.81 -16.15
CA ALA A 94 6.29 -18.47 -15.83
C ALA A 94 6.48 -17.53 -17.04
N GLU A 95 5.75 -17.76 -18.13
CA GLU A 95 5.52 -16.72 -19.13
C GLU A 95 4.62 -15.65 -18.50
N GLY A 96 5.23 -14.79 -17.69
CA GLY A 96 4.60 -13.61 -17.11
C GLY A 96 4.42 -12.55 -18.19
N ASN A 97 3.30 -12.61 -18.90
CA ASN A 97 2.93 -11.59 -19.89
C ASN A 97 2.44 -10.29 -19.21
N ASP A 98 2.42 -10.21 -17.89
CA ASP A 98 1.83 -9.12 -17.11
C ASP A 98 2.87 -8.15 -16.50
N GLY A 99 4.13 -8.25 -16.86
CA GLY A 99 5.22 -7.40 -16.34
C GLY A 99 5.65 -7.72 -14.91
N TYR A 100 5.28 -8.91 -14.39
CA TYR A 100 5.74 -9.42 -13.11
C TYR A 100 6.83 -10.48 -13.28
N GLU A 101 7.69 -10.59 -12.27
CA GLU A 101 8.85 -11.45 -12.35
C GLU A 101 8.50 -12.94 -12.24
N THR A 102 9.19 -13.70 -13.06
CA THR A 102 9.22 -15.16 -12.97
C THR A 102 10.27 -15.65 -11.96
N MET A 103 11.14 -14.75 -11.51
CA MET A 103 12.17 -15.04 -10.51
C MET A 103 11.55 -15.07 -9.12
N PRO A 104 11.91 -16.06 -8.26
CA PRO A 104 11.48 -16.08 -6.88
C PRO A 104 11.92 -14.83 -6.10
N LEU A 105 11.05 -14.31 -5.23
CA LEU A 105 11.39 -13.21 -4.34
C LEU A 105 12.44 -13.67 -3.32
N PRO A 106 13.66 -13.09 -3.32
CA PRO A 106 14.71 -13.48 -2.39
C PRO A 106 14.35 -13.14 -0.94
N VAL A 107 14.53 -14.09 -0.03
CA VAL A 107 14.33 -13.85 1.40
C VAL A 107 15.39 -12.88 1.92
N GLY A 108 14.95 -11.85 2.64
CA GLY A 108 15.83 -10.80 3.17
C GLY A 108 16.00 -9.58 2.27
N LEU A 109 15.37 -9.58 1.09
CA LEU A 109 15.37 -8.42 0.22
C LEU A 109 14.47 -7.31 0.81
N TYR A 110 14.95 -6.06 0.79
CA TYR A 110 14.11 -4.90 1.07
C TYR A 110 13.22 -4.61 -0.12
N VAL A 111 11.91 -4.54 0.13
CA VAL A 111 10.91 -4.35 -0.90
C VAL A 111 9.97 -3.19 -0.56
N LYS A 112 9.45 -2.55 -1.58
CA LYS A 112 8.32 -1.63 -1.51
C LYS A 112 7.05 -2.41 -1.77
N ALA A 113 6.01 -2.20 -0.97
CA ALA A 113 4.70 -2.80 -1.16
C ALA A 113 3.65 -1.70 -1.40
N GLU A 114 2.89 -1.84 -2.47
CA GLU A 114 1.74 -1.00 -2.79
C GLU A 114 0.48 -1.84 -2.64
N ILE A 115 -0.32 -1.51 -1.62
CA ILE A 115 -1.54 -2.26 -1.28
C ILE A 115 -2.72 -1.55 -1.91
N THR A 116 -3.51 -2.28 -2.70
CA THR A 116 -4.73 -1.77 -3.29
C THR A 116 -5.77 -1.53 -2.19
N GLY A 117 -6.14 -0.27 -2.00
CA GLY A 117 -7.18 0.13 -1.05
C GLY A 117 -8.57 0.05 -1.65
N ARG A 118 -9.58 0.42 -0.81
CA ARG A 118 -10.95 0.55 -1.30
C ARG A 118 -11.07 1.68 -2.31
N ALA A 119 -11.92 1.49 -3.30
CA ALA A 119 -12.34 2.59 -4.18
C ALA A 119 -13.14 3.62 -3.36
N VAL A 120 -12.90 4.88 -3.63
CA VAL A 120 -13.65 5.99 -3.03
C VAL A 120 -14.20 6.82 -4.16
N ASP A 121 -15.51 6.98 -4.16
CA ASP A 121 -16.23 7.82 -5.11
C ASP A 121 -16.30 9.26 -4.58
N ASP A 122 -16.65 10.19 -5.47
CA ASP A 122 -16.91 11.61 -5.14
C ASP A 122 -15.73 12.36 -4.49
N VAL A 123 -14.50 12.04 -4.88
CA VAL A 123 -13.33 12.81 -4.47
C VAL A 123 -12.72 13.58 -5.63
N ILE A 124 -12.31 14.81 -5.37
CA ILE A 124 -11.63 15.68 -6.32
C ILE A 124 -10.12 15.62 -6.03
N ALA A 125 -9.34 15.20 -7.02
CA ALA A 125 -7.89 15.17 -6.91
C ALA A 125 -7.28 16.47 -7.44
N LEU A 126 -6.57 17.20 -6.59
CA LEU A 126 -5.89 18.45 -6.93
C LEU A 126 -4.40 18.37 -6.60
N PRO A 127 -3.54 19.20 -7.23
CA PRO A 127 -2.16 19.35 -6.78
C PRO A 127 -2.11 19.84 -5.34
N ARG A 128 -1.19 19.31 -4.54
CA ARG A 128 -1.05 19.69 -3.13
C ARG A 128 -0.81 21.20 -2.94
N SER A 129 -0.21 21.86 -3.92
CA SER A 129 0.11 23.29 -3.89
C SER A 129 -1.10 24.22 -3.86
N VAL A 130 -2.29 23.75 -4.24
CA VAL A 130 -3.53 24.57 -4.22
C VAL A 130 -4.14 24.68 -2.83
N VAL A 131 -3.77 23.79 -1.91
CA VAL A 131 -4.25 23.86 -0.52
C VAL A 131 -3.36 24.82 0.27
N ARG A 132 -4.00 25.79 0.86
CA ARG A 132 -3.42 26.79 1.73
C ARG A 132 -3.54 26.36 3.21
N ASN A 133 -3.01 27.19 4.10
CA ASN A 133 -3.13 26.97 5.55
C ASN A 133 -4.62 26.82 5.94
N ASN A 134 -4.87 25.98 6.97
CA ASN A 134 -6.21 25.69 7.47
C ASN A 134 -7.17 24.99 6.50
N ASN A 135 -6.66 24.12 5.62
CA ASN A 135 -7.48 23.36 4.66
C ASN A 135 -8.36 24.24 3.76
N GLN A 136 -7.81 25.33 3.29
CA GLN A 136 -8.50 26.26 2.41
C GLN A 136 -7.93 26.19 0.98
N VAL A 137 -8.80 26.41 0.02
CA VAL A 137 -8.44 26.63 -1.39
C VAL A 137 -8.89 28.00 -1.84
N LEU A 138 -8.23 28.54 -2.85
CA LEU A 138 -8.58 29.82 -3.44
C LEU A 138 -9.45 29.54 -4.68
N VAL A 139 -10.72 29.89 -4.61
CA VAL A 139 -11.71 29.72 -5.69
C VAL A 139 -11.89 31.04 -6.43
N VAL A 140 -12.03 30.98 -7.74
CA VAL A 140 -12.27 32.14 -8.62
C VAL A 140 -13.70 32.08 -9.13
N ASP A 141 -14.48 33.12 -8.86
CA ASP A 141 -15.85 33.26 -9.32
C ASP A 141 -15.98 33.68 -10.80
N ALA A 142 -17.21 33.87 -11.25
CA ALA A 142 -17.54 34.31 -12.62
C ALA A 142 -17.05 35.74 -12.91
N GLU A 143 -16.93 36.57 -11.91
CA GLU A 143 -16.47 37.97 -11.96
C GLU A 143 -14.95 38.08 -11.82
N ASN A 144 -14.24 36.95 -11.83
CA ASN A 144 -12.77 36.84 -11.61
C ASN A 144 -12.30 37.35 -10.24
N LYS A 145 -13.16 37.31 -9.24
CA LYS A 145 -12.77 37.56 -7.85
C LYS A 145 -12.35 36.28 -7.18
N MET A 146 -11.35 36.37 -6.32
CA MET A 146 -10.79 35.25 -5.58
C MET A 146 -11.26 35.31 -4.13
N PHE A 147 -11.66 34.18 -3.59
CA PHE A 147 -12.03 34.04 -2.19
C PHE A 147 -11.57 32.69 -1.63
N TYR A 148 -11.28 32.68 -0.35
CA TYR A 148 -10.95 31.45 0.35
C TYR A 148 -12.19 30.64 0.65
N ARG A 149 -12.09 29.33 0.43
CA ARG A 149 -13.13 28.38 0.77
C ARG A 149 -12.53 27.23 1.56
N ASP A 150 -13.16 26.86 2.66
CA ASP A 150 -12.81 25.70 3.45
C ASP A 150 -13.17 24.42 2.68
N VAL A 151 -12.27 23.45 2.73
CA VAL A 151 -12.44 22.15 2.09
C VAL A 151 -12.16 21.03 3.08
N GLU A 152 -12.85 19.93 2.89
CA GLU A 152 -12.60 18.73 3.66
C GLU A 152 -11.59 17.82 2.92
N ILE A 153 -10.44 17.64 3.53
CA ILE A 153 -9.39 16.81 2.97
C ILE A 153 -9.64 15.36 3.36
N PHE A 154 -9.94 14.53 2.36
CA PHE A 154 -10.05 13.09 2.52
C PHE A 154 -8.67 12.46 2.74
N ARG A 155 -7.68 12.83 1.90
CA ARG A 155 -6.33 12.27 1.96
C ARG A 155 -5.32 13.25 1.41
N LEU A 156 -4.19 13.36 2.09
CA LEU A 156 -3.03 14.11 1.64
C LEU A 156 -1.97 13.14 1.14
N GLU A 157 -1.62 13.23 -0.13
CA GLU A 157 -0.54 12.47 -0.77
C GLU A 157 0.70 13.37 -0.96
N GLU A 158 1.78 12.80 -1.43
CA GLU A 158 3.03 13.54 -1.63
C GLU A 158 2.87 14.70 -2.61
N ARG A 159 2.21 14.48 -3.73
CA ARG A 159 2.01 15.46 -4.82
C ARG A 159 0.58 15.93 -4.99
N ARG A 160 -0.40 15.22 -4.42
CA ARG A 160 -1.83 15.49 -4.60
C ARG A 160 -2.54 15.56 -3.25
N VAL A 161 -3.66 16.20 -3.27
CA VAL A 161 -4.67 16.18 -2.19
C VAL A 161 -5.98 15.66 -2.77
N LEU A 162 -6.62 14.76 -2.05
CA LEU A 162 -7.96 14.29 -2.34
C LEU A 162 -8.93 15.02 -1.43
N ILE A 163 -9.90 15.70 -2.02
CA ILE A 163 -10.89 16.52 -1.32
C ILE A 163 -12.25 15.84 -1.45
N SER A 164 -12.91 15.63 -0.33
CA SER A 164 -14.24 15.00 -0.27
C SER A 164 -15.38 16.00 -0.37
N SER A 165 -15.18 17.24 0.05
CA SER A 165 -16.23 18.27 0.00
C SER A 165 -15.65 19.69 -0.03
N GLY A 166 -16.50 20.66 -0.40
CA GLY A 166 -16.14 22.07 -0.44
C GLY A 166 -15.82 22.61 -1.84
N ILE A 167 -15.71 21.76 -2.86
CA ILE A 167 -15.46 22.16 -4.25
C ILE A 167 -16.48 21.49 -5.16
N LEU A 168 -16.94 22.21 -6.17
CA LEU A 168 -17.84 21.69 -7.19
C LEU A 168 -17.07 21.43 -8.50
N PRO A 169 -17.47 20.42 -9.28
CA PRO A 169 -16.92 20.20 -10.62
C PRO A 169 -17.07 21.42 -11.51
N GLY A 170 -15.99 21.82 -12.19
CA GLY A 170 -16.00 22.98 -13.08
C GLY A 170 -15.61 24.31 -12.43
N GLU A 171 -15.44 24.38 -11.11
CA GLU A 171 -14.92 25.58 -10.45
C GLU A 171 -13.43 25.81 -10.77
N ARG A 172 -13.06 27.08 -10.89
CA ARG A 172 -11.66 27.48 -11.12
C ARG A 172 -10.95 27.65 -9.78
N ILE A 173 -9.82 26.99 -9.64
CA ILE A 173 -9.01 27.00 -8.40
C ILE A 173 -7.61 27.53 -8.74
N CYS A 174 -7.05 28.32 -7.82
CA CYS A 174 -5.76 28.97 -7.96
C CYS A 174 -4.73 28.37 -7.01
#